data_512b67a5feadcc5b886b855bbd2c80db
#
_entry.id   512b67a5feadcc5b886b855bbd2c80db
#
_cell.length_a   1.000
_cell.length_b   1.000
_cell.length_c   1.000
_cell.angle_alpha   90.00
_cell.angle_beta   90.00
_cell.angle_gamma   90.00
#
_symmetry.space_group_name_H-M   'P 1'
#
loop_
_entity.id
_entity.type
_entity.pdbx_description
1 polymer ?
#
loop_
_entity_poly.entity_id
_entity_poly.type
_entity_poly.pdbx_seq_one_letter_code
_entity_poly.pdbx_strand_id
1 'polypeptide(L)'
;LHKYAGLDVVKGEGRSRKAHHLEDDTYLDAEGKEQTKKSITFNPFLKTKLIGVLGSSFIKTDGYYRTVYDDYKERIANMPAHKEKSKGHRHNMAVRYMINRFLVDLYVVWRELEGLPVASEYSEGKLGIKHKAA
;
A
#
# COMPACT_ATOMS: atom_id res chain seq x y z
N LEU A 1 -4.37 -8.54 0.58
CA LEU A 1 -2.98 -8.34 0.19
C LEU A 1 -2.43 -6.98 0.67
N HIS A 2 -3.09 -5.84 0.37
CA HIS A 2 -2.66 -4.49 0.76
C HIS A 2 -2.49 -4.32 2.28
N LYS A 3 -3.47 -4.79 3.10
CA LYS A 3 -3.37 -4.76 4.57
C LYS A 3 -2.16 -5.55 5.06
N TYR A 4 -1.95 -6.76 4.55
CA TYR A 4 -0.82 -7.60 4.92
C TYR A 4 0.54 -6.99 4.55
N ALA A 5 0.61 -6.33 3.39
CA ALA A 5 1.80 -5.60 2.95
C ALA A 5 2.00 -4.22 3.65
N GLY A 6 1.04 -3.78 4.45
CA GLY A 6 1.09 -2.47 5.12
C GLY A 6 0.93 -1.28 4.16
N LEU A 7 0.26 -1.49 3.03
CA LEU A 7 0.08 -0.50 1.97
C LEU A 7 -1.35 0.03 1.87
N ASP A 8 -2.23 -0.43 2.75
CA ASP A 8 -3.59 0.08 2.88
C ASP A 8 -3.64 1.44 3.60
N VAL A 9 -4.83 2.02 3.64
CA VAL A 9 -5.11 3.30 4.30
C VAL A 9 -5.93 3.04 5.57
N VAL A 10 -5.53 3.65 6.68
CA VAL A 10 -6.22 3.59 7.97
C VAL A 10 -6.57 5.02 8.38
N LYS A 11 -7.86 5.31 8.54
CA LYS A 11 -8.35 6.65 8.93
C LYS A 11 -7.76 7.81 8.10
N GLY A 12 -7.66 7.61 6.77
CA GLY A 12 -7.12 8.61 5.85
C GLY A 12 -5.59 8.66 5.74
N GLU A 13 -4.87 7.91 6.55
CA GLU A 13 -3.40 7.83 6.52
C GLU A 13 -2.91 6.46 6.03
N GLY A 14 -1.76 6.45 5.37
CA GLY A 14 -1.10 5.19 5.03
C GLY A 14 -0.68 4.41 6.27
N ARG A 15 -1.01 3.10 6.33
CA ARG A 15 -0.67 2.23 7.47
C ARG A 15 0.79 2.35 7.86
N SER A 16 1.04 2.49 9.16
CA SER A 16 2.36 2.69 9.75
C SER A 16 2.44 2.03 11.13
N ARG A 17 3.55 2.27 11.85
CA ARG A 17 3.72 1.82 13.25
C ARG A 17 3.21 2.84 14.28
N LYS A 18 2.48 3.88 13.87
CA LYS A 18 1.87 4.84 14.80
C LYS A 18 0.90 4.12 15.75
N ALA A 19 0.79 4.60 16.98
CA ALA A 19 0.00 3.95 18.03
C ALA A 19 -1.46 3.68 17.61
N HIS A 20 -2.09 4.60 16.89
CA HIS A 20 -3.47 4.45 16.43
C HIS A 20 -3.66 3.48 15.23
N HIS A 21 -2.55 2.94 14.68
CA HIS A 21 -2.55 1.89 13.67
C HIS A 21 -2.27 0.49 14.23
N LEU A 22 -1.92 0.41 15.52
CA LEU A 22 -1.69 -0.87 16.20
C LEU A 22 -3.03 -1.49 16.60
N GLU A 23 -3.10 -2.80 16.59
CA GLU A 23 -4.24 -3.58 17.05
C GLU A 23 -3.84 -4.42 18.26
N ASP A 24 -4.80 -4.78 19.10
CA ASP A 24 -4.55 -5.66 20.25
C ASP A 24 -4.29 -7.09 19.74
N ASP A 25 -3.21 -7.66 20.22
CA ASP A 25 -2.77 -9.02 19.93
C ASP A 25 -2.62 -9.76 21.27
N THR A 26 -3.27 -10.93 21.38
CA THR A 26 -3.21 -11.76 22.56
C THR A 26 -2.15 -12.85 22.41
N TYR A 27 -1.35 -13.06 23.45
CA TYR A 27 -0.32 -14.09 23.50
C TYR A 27 -0.27 -14.73 24.88
N LEU A 28 0.26 -15.94 24.96
CA LEU A 28 0.52 -16.61 26.24
C LEU A 28 1.93 -16.26 26.71
N ASP A 29 2.05 -15.83 27.96
CA ASP A 29 3.35 -15.62 28.60
C ASP A 29 4.03 -16.96 28.98
N ALA A 30 5.22 -16.88 29.56
CA ALA A 30 6.00 -18.06 29.93
C ALA A 30 5.31 -18.97 30.99
N GLU A 31 4.36 -18.41 31.74
CA GLU A 31 3.53 -19.11 32.71
C GLU A 31 2.22 -19.63 32.14
N GLY A 32 2.00 -19.45 30.81
CA GLY A 32 0.76 -19.89 30.13
C GLY A 32 -0.44 -18.96 30.36
N LYS A 33 -0.22 -17.74 30.88
CA LYS A 33 -1.27 -16.75 31.15
C LYS A 33 -1.48 -15.88 29.93
N GLU A 34 -2.73 -15.63 29.60
CA GLU A 34 -3.10 -14.77 28.47
C GLU A 34 -2.78 -13.31 28.75
N GLN A 35 -2.00 -12.69 27.88
CA GLN A 35 -1.59 -11.29 27.92
C GLN A 35 -1.96 -10.59 26.63
N THR A 36 -2.19 -9.28 26.69
CA THR A 36 -2.52 -8.45 25.52
C THR A 36 -1.43 -7.40 25.30
N LYS A 37 -0.99 -7.26 24.06
CA LYS A 37 -0.04 -6.21 23.64
C LYS A 37 -0.51 -5.50 22.38
N LYS A 38 -0.06 -4.27 22.18
CA LYS A 38 -0.24 -3.55 20.90
C LYS A 38 0.76 -4.06 19.87
N SER A 39 0.25 -4.55 18.76
CA SER A 39 1.03 -5.15 17.68
C SER A 39 0.76 -4.49 16.33
N ILE A 40 1.77 -4.56 15.44
CA ILE A 40 1.59 -4.19 14.03
C ILE A 40 0.82 -5.29 13.30
N THR A 41 -0.06 -4.88 12.38
CA THR A 41 -0.97 -5.78 11.63
C THR A 41 -0.49 -6.10 10.22
N PHE A 42 0.75 -5.79 9.90
CA PHE A 42 1.32 -5.99 8.57
C PHE A 42 2.72 -6.57 8.65
N ASN A 43 3.20 -7.11 7.53
CA ASN A 43 4.56 -7.62 7.40
C ASN A 43 5.53 -6.48 7.02
N PRO A 44 6.35 -5.96 7.96
CA PRO A 44 7.27 -4.85 7.68
C PRO A 44 8.41 -5.24 6.72
N PHE A 45 8.83 -6.50 6.73
CA PHE A 45 9.83 -6.99 5.79
C PHE A 45 9.30 -6.94 4.35
N LEU A 46 8.09 -7.46 4.12
CA LEU A 46 7.43 -7.40 2.81
C LEU A 46 7.25 -5.96 2.34
N LYS A 47 6.78 -5.07 3.23
CA LYS A 47 6.64 -3.63 2.92
C LYS A 47 7.96 -3.02 2.46
N THR A 48 9.05 -3.30 3.17
CA THR A 48 10.40 -2.80 2.82
C THR A 48 10.85 -3.33 1.46
N LYS A 49 10.63 -4.61 1.17
CA LYS A 49 10.98 -5.19 -0.13
C LYS A 49 10.16 -4.61 -1.28
N LEU A 50 8.86 -4.43 -1.09
CA LEU A 50 7.99 -3.83 -2.12
C LEU A 50 8.37 -2.37 -2.40
N ILE A 51 8.47 -1.54 -1.39
CA ILE A 51 8.74 -0.10 -1.56
C ILE A 51 10.21 0.15 -1.92
N GLY A 52 11.15 -0.43 -1.17
CA GLY A 52 12.58 -0.14 -1.31
C GLY A 52 13.23 -0.86 -2.47
N VAL A 53 12.98 -2.14 -2.65
CA VAL A 53 13.65 -2.96 -3.68
C VAL A 53 12.87 -2.94 -4.99
N LEU A 54 11.63 -3.42 -4.99
CA LEU A 54 10.82 -3.51 -6.20
C LEU A 54 10.48 -2.12 -6.75
N GLY A 55 10.10 -1.18 -5.89
CA GLY A 55 9.81 0.20 -6.28
C GLY A 55 11.01 0.88 -6.94
N SER A 56 12.21 0.70 -6.40
CA SER A 56 13.44 1.23 -7.00
C SER A 56 13.75 0.59 -8.35
N SER A 57 13.49 -0.70 -8.51
CA SER A 57 13.67 -1.42 -9.77
C SER A 57 12.72 -0.90 -10.85
N PHE A 58 11.45 -0.70 -10.53
CA PHE A 58 10.46 -0.15 -11.46
C PHE A 58 10.79 1.28 -11.90
N ILE A 59 11.36 2.11 -11.01
CA ILE A 59 11.76 3.49 -11.35
C ILE A 59 12.98 3.49 -12.30
N LYS A 60 13.86 2.52 -12.20
CA LYS A 60 15.07 2.40 -13.04
C LYS A 60 14.81 1.81 -14.41
N THR A 61 13.69 1.13 -14.60
CA THR A 61 13.29 0.49 -15.86
C THR A 61 12.25 1.32 -16.60
N ASP A 62 12.40 1.49 -17.90
CA ASP A 62 11.37 2.06 -18.75
C ASP A 62 10.25 1.04 -18.94
N GLY A 63 9.10 1.30 -18.34
CA GLY A 63 7.96 0.40 -18.39
C GLY A 63 6.70 1.03 -17.81
N TYR A 64 5.60 0.27 -17.84
CA TYR A 64 4.28 0.71 -17.38
C TYR A 64 4.31 1.31 -15.96
N TYR A 65 4.94 0.66 -15.00
CA TYR A 65 4.97 1.15 -13.61
C TYR A 65 5.80 2.41 -13.43
N ARG A 66 6.83 2.62 -14.23
CA ARG A 66 7.55 3.88 -14.28
C ARG A 66 6.62 5.02 -14.76
N THR A 67 5.83 4.80 -15.79
CA THR A 67 4.83 5.77 -16.27
C THR A 67 3.80 6.08 -15.17
N VAL A 68 3.28 5.07 -14.47
CA VAL A 68 2.37 5.25 -13.34
C VAL A 68 2.98 6.14 -12.24
N TYR A 69 4.26 5.94 -11.93
CA TYR A 69 4.99 6.75 -10.95
C TYR A 69 5.12 8.21 -11.42
N ASP A 70 5.56 8.43 -12.65
CA ASP A 70 5.79 9.77 -13.20
C ASP A 70 4.48 10.57 -13.29
N ASP A 71 3.41 9.98 -13.81
CA ASP A 71 2.08 10.59 -13.92
C ASP A 71 1.51 10.98 -12.55
N TYR A 72 1.63 10.08 -11.57
CA TYR A 72 1.17 10.40 -10.21
C TYR A 72 2.00 11.51 -9.58
N LYS A 73 3.32 11.48 -9.75
CA LYS A 73 4.22 12.50 -9.22
C LYS A 73 3.95 13.88 -9.80
N GLU A 74 3.67 13.96 -11.10
CA GLU A 74 3.25 15.20 -11.75
C GLU A 74 1.89 15.68 -11.22
N ARG A 75 0.91 14.78 -11.13
CA ARG A 75 -0.41 15.09 -10.60
C ARG A 75 -0.35 15.69 -9.21
N ILE A 76 0.37 15.05 -8.26
CA ILE A 76 0.47 15.57 -6.89
C ILE A 76 1.29 16.86 -6.77
N ALA A 77 2.24 17.10 -7.68
CA ALA A 77 2.99 18.36 -7.71
C ALA A 77 2.10 19.55 -8.06
N ASN A 78 1.04 19.32 -8.84
CA ASN A 78 0.06 20.34 -9.26
C ASN A 78 -1.14 20.48 -8.29
N MET A 79 -1.27 19.58 -7.30
CA MET A 79 -2.37 19.63 -6.33
C MET A 79 -2.07 20.62 -5.20
N PRO A 80 -2.96 21.61 -4.90
CA PRO A 80 -2.76 22.56 -3.81
C PRO A 80 -2.51 21.89 -2.46
N ALA A 81 -3.21 20.79 -2.17
CA ALA A 81 -3.09 20.01 -0.93
C ALA A 81 -1.70 19.40 -0.68
N HIS A 82 -0.84 19.34 -1.71
CA HIS A 82 0.48 18.71 -1.64
C HIS A 82 1.64 19.66 -1.94
N LYS A 83 1.36 20.94 -2.18
CA LYS A 83 2.41 21.95 -2.48
C LYS A 83 3.43 22.09 -1.36
N GLU A 84 2.95 22.07 -0.10
CA GLU A 84 3.79 22.21 1.10
C GLU A 84 4.64 20.96 1.41
N LYS A 85 4.39 19.84 0.74
CA LYS A 85 5.14 18.61 0.97
C LYS A 85 6.51 18.67 0.29
N SER A 86 7.54 18.17 0.98
CA SER A 86 8.90 18.09 0.40
C SER A 86 8.93 17.19 -0.83
N LYS A 87 9.95 17.37 -1.67
CA LYS A 87 10.20 16.50 -2.84
C LYS A 87 10.30 15.02 -2.45
N GLY A 88 10.98 14.71 -1.34
CA GLY A 88 11.11 13.35 -0.82
C GLY A 88 9.76 12.78 -0.38
N HIS A 89 8.91 13.57 0.27
CA HIS A 89 7.57 13.12 0.65
C HIS A 89 6.73 12.79 -0.59
N ARG A 90 6.72 13.68 -1.59
CA ARG A 90 6.00 13.43 -2.86
C ARG A 90 6.55 12.22 -3.61
N HIS A 91 7.87 12.02 -3.61
CA HIS A 91 8.48 10.80 -4.14
C HIS A 91 7.95 9.55 -3.45
N ASN A 92 7.94 9.51 -2.12
CA ASN A 92 7.44 8.37 -1.36
C ASN A 92 5.94 8.10 -1.61
N MET A 93 5.14 9.16 -1.78
CA MET A 93 3.72 9.02 -2.17
C MET A 93 3.58 8.36 -3.55
N ALA A 94 4.39 8.78 -4.52
CA ALA A 94 4.36 8.24 -5.87
C ALA A 94 4.84 6.78 -5.93
N VAL A 95 5.89 6.42 -5.20
CA VAL A 95 6.36 5.03 -5.07
C VAL A 95 5.25 4.16 -4.46
N ARG A 96 4.61 4.63 -3.38
CA ARG A 96 3.52 3.90 -2.74
C ARG A 96 2.34 3.69 -3.69
N TYR A 97 1.95 4.71 -4.45
CA TYR A 97 0.87 4.61 -5.44
C TYR A 97 1.21 3.59 -6.53
N MET A 98 2.40 3.66 -7.09
CA MET A 98 2.91 2.72 -8.10
C MET A 98 2.88 1.27 -7.60
N ILE A 99 3.36 1.01 -6.39
CA ILE A 99 3.36 -0.34 -5.80
C ILE A 99 1.94 -0.80 -5.49
N ASN A 100 1.05 0.08 -5.05
CA ASN A 100 -0.37 -0.28 -4.88
C ASN A 100 -1.00 -0.71 -6.21
N ARG A 101 -0.69 -0.02 -7.31
CA ARG A 101 -1.15 -0.44 -8.65
C ARG A 101 -0.59 -1.80 -9.03
N PHE A 102 0.69 -2.03 -8.82
CA PHE A 102 1.31 -3.34 -9.04
C PHE A 102 0.61 -4.46 -8.25
N LEU A 103 0.28 -4.22 -6.97
CA LEU A 103 -0.40 -5.23 -6.15
C LEU A 103 -1.81 -5.54 -6.64
N VAL A 104 -2.53 -4.55 -7.17
CA VAL A 104 -3.84 -4.78 -7.81
C VAL A 104 -3.68 -5.66 -9.04
N ASP A 105 -2.76 -5.32 -9.93
CA ASP A 105 -2.51 -6.07 -11.16
C ASP A 105 -2.05 -7.51 -10.86
N LEU A 106 -1.13 -7.68 -9.90
CA LEU A 106 -0.68 -8.99 -9.42
C LEU A 106 -1.84 -9.83 -8.87
N TYR A 107 -2.71 -9.22 -8.07
CA TYR A 107 -3.88 -9.89 -7.53
C TYR A 107 -4.81 -10.39 -8.63
N VAL A 108 -5.12 -9.55 -9.61
CA VAL A 108 -6.00 -9.92 -10.73
C VAL A 108 -5.41 -11.10 -11.51
N VAL A 109 -4.16 -10.97 -11.96
CA VAL A 109 -3.48 -12.03 -12.73
C VAL A 109 -3.40 -13.33 -11.95
N TRP A 110 -3.05 -13.27 -10.67
CA TRP A 110 -2.95 -14.48 -9.84
C TRP A 110 -4.32 -15.16 -9.69
N ARG A 111 -5.38 -14.39 -9.41
CA ARG A 111 -6.74 -14.95 -9.29
C ARG A 111 -7.22 -15.59 -10.59
N GLU A 112 -6.93 -14.98 -11.73
CA GLU A 112 -7.26 -15.53 -13.04
C GLU A 112 -6.51 -16.84 -13.33
N LEU A 113 -5.21 -16.90 -13.03
CA LEU A 113 -4.40 -18.13 -13.20
C LEU A 113 -4.88 -19.28 -12.31
N GLU A 114 -5.36 -18.99 -11.10
CA GLU A 114 -5.92 -19.99 -10.17
C GLU A 114 -7.40 -20.33 -10.47
N GLY A 115 -8.02 -19.69 -11.46
CA GLY A 115 -9.45 -19.88 -11.77
C GLY A 115 -10.39 -19.38 -10.68
N LEU A 116 -9.95 -18.40 -9.87
CA LEU A 116 -10.71 -17.85 -8.76
C LEU A 116 -11.37 -16.52 -9.16
N PRO A 117 -12.54 -16.18 -8.58
CA PRO A 117 -13.21 -14.91 -8.88
C PRO A 117 -12.36 -13.72 -8.41
N VAL A 118 -12.33 -12.65 -9.22
CA VAL A 118 -11.67 -11.39 -8.91
C VAL A 118 -12.66 -10.48 -8.18
N ALA A 119 -12.31 -10.06 -6.95
CA ALA A 119 -13.09 -9.06 -6.23
C ALA A 119 -12.81 -7.66 -6.79
N SER A 120 -13.79 -6.74 -6.65
CA SER A 120 -13.61 -5.32 -7.00
C SER A 120 -12.43 -4.70 -6.25
N GLU A 121 -11.80 -3.68 -6.84
CA GLU A 121 -10.74 -2.92 -6.18
C GLU A 121 -11.23 -2.36 -4.84
N TYR A 122 -10.33 -2.28 -3.86
CA TYR A 122 -10.65 -1.76 -2.51
C TYR A 122 -11.26 -0.35 -2.54
N SER A 123 -10.73 0.49 -3.43
CA SER A 123 -11.23 1.85 -3.63
C SER A 123 -12.68 1.88 -4.15
N GLU A 124 -13.05 0.94 -5.02
CA GLU A 124 -14.42 0.83 -5.54
C GLU A 124 -15.35 0.10 -4.57
N GLY A 125 -14.90 -1.04 -4.02
CA GLY A 125 -15.73 -1.90 -3.20
C GLY A 125 -15.98 -1.38 -1.79
N LYS A 126 -15.02 -0.66 -1.19
CA LYS A 126 -15.14 -0.16 0.20
C LYS A 126 -15.23 1.35 0.32
N LEU A 127 -14.60 2.10 -0.57
CA LEU A 127 -14.60 3.56 -0.50
C LEU A 127 -15.59 4.20 -1.47
N GLY A 128 -16.24 3.43 -2.33
CA GLY A 128 -17.20 3.92 -3.33
C GLY A 128 -16.58 4.84 -4.41
N ILE A 129 -15.25 4.88 -4.50
CA ILE A 129 -14.53 5.70 -5.47
C ILE A 129 -14.52 4.96 -6.82
N LYS A 130 -15.32 5.41 -7.76
CA LYS A 130 -15.29 4.88 -9.14
C LYS A 130 -14.10 5.50 -9.87
N HIS A 131 -13.14 4.66 -10.26
CA HIS A 131 -12.13 5.08 -11.22
C HIS A 131 -12.77 5.13 -12.61
N LYS A 132 -12.71 6.28 -13.28
CA LYS A 132 -13.06 6.32 -14.70
C LYS A 132 -12.14 5.34 -15.43
N ALA A 133 -12.74 4.40 -16.14
CA ALA A 133 -12.00 3.58 -17.10
C ALA A 133 -11.23 4.51 -18.03
N ALA A 134 -9.95 4.25 -18.14
CA ALA A 134 -9.11 4.98 -19.08
C ALA A 134 -9.51 4.62 -20.50
#